data_cf80aafe871ff675b71a482e89cd3f09
#
_entry.id   cf80aafe871ff675b71a482e89cd3f09
#
_cell.length_a   1.000
_cell.length_b   1.000
_cell.length_c   1.000
_cell.angle_alpha   90.00
_cell.angle_beta   90.00
_cell.angle_gamma   90.00
#
_symmetry.space_group_name_H-M   'P 1'
#
loop_
_entity.id
_entity.type
_entity.pdbx_description
1 polymer ?
#
loop_
_entity_poly.entity_id
_entity_poly.type
_entity_poly.pdbx_seq_one_letter_code
_entity_poly.pdbx_strand_id
1 'polypeptide(L)'
;LQRNLALVPLPFAKSTLSASYFETFPGGTNPNNSKYVLPPGILHASRGAVFEDYLFHGLYGWGDDTDPGVKCTYPDSKQPPSSGPTYTELVQKTGGVRAKICDGATAWTPFFESIAQAVIATSKIDCEFEIPPPDDGPINPAAVNVRIVDDQPNGQEQEIPVFKVAGPQACDASGGWYYDDESDPKRVILCPASCDVAQSVVGVEKNGRIEVAYGCPTEVK
;
A
#
# COMPACT_ATOMS: atom_id res chain seq x y z
N LEU A 1 6.94 3.48 -3.48
CA LEU A 1 7.03 2.03 -3.18
C LEU A 1 5.93 1.30 -3.95
N GLN A 2 6.27 0.66 -5.07
CA GLN A 2 5.37 -0.29 -5.71
C GLN A 2 5.14 -1.44 -4.72
N ARG A 3 3.97 -1.45 -4.08
CA ARG A 3 3.54 -2.61 -3.30
C ARG A 3 3.24 -3.73 -4.30
N ASN A 4 4.17 -4.65 -4.43
CA ASN A 4 4.01 -5.82 -5.27
C ASN A 4 2.85 -6.65 -4.75
N LEU A 5 1.78 -6.75 -5.53
CA LEU A 5 0.69 -7.70 -5.32
C LEU A 5 1.26 -9.10 -5.59
N ALA A 6 1.86 -9.71 -4.60
CA ALA A 6 2.31 -11.08 -4.70
C ALA A 6 1.13 -11.99 -4.36
N LEU A 7 0.51 -12.61 -5.36
CA LEU A 7 -0.27 -13.82 -5.18
C LEU A 7 0.69 -14.91 -4.69
N VAL A 8 0.90 -14.97 -3.40
CA VAL A 8 1.60 -16.11 -2.80
C VAL A 8 0.58 -17.25 -2.76
N PRO A 9 0.76 -18.33 -3.51
CA PRO A 9 -0.04 -19.52 -3.31
C PRO A 9 0.26 -20.00 -1.91
N LEU A 10 -0.69 -19.77 -0.99
CA LEU A 10 -0.63 -20.34 0.35
C LEU A 10 -1.02 -21.82 0.22
N PRO A 11 -0.08 -22.74 0.24
CA PRO A 11 -0.47 -24.12 0.38
C PRO A 11 -1.00 -24.26 1.79
N PHE A 12 -2.22 -24.73 1.95
CA PHE A 12 -2.67 -25.37 3.21
C PHE A 12 -3.84 -24.73 3.94
N ALA A 13 -4.99 -25.24 3.55
CA ALA A 13 -6.25 -25.10 4.28
C ALA A 13 -6.30 -25.90 5.61
N LYS A 14 -5.23 -26.54 6.04
CA LYS A 14 -5.13 -27.26 7.30
C LYS A 14 -4.00 -26.70 8.16
N SER A 15 -4.03 -25.43 8.46
CA SER A 15 -2.98 -24.96 9.35
C SER A 15 -3.49 -24.88 10.78
N THR A 16 -2.93 -25.72 11.62
CA THR A 16 -2.77 -25.51 13.04
C THR A 16 -1.65 -24.49 13.32
N LEU A 17 -1.14 -23.83 12.30
CA LEU A 17 -0.07 -22.86 12.36
C LEU A 17 -0.67 -21.49 12.73
N SER A 18 -0.02 -20.77 13.63
CA SER A 18 -0.42 -19.41 14.04
C SER A 18 -0.09 -18.38 12.96
N ALA A 19 -0.68 -17.19 13.07
CA ALA A 19 -0.32 -16.05 12.22
C ALA A 19 1.17 -15.71 12.34
N SER A 20 1.74 -15.78 13.54
CA SER A 20 3.17 -15.56 13.78
C SER A 20 4.06 -16.53 12.99
N TYR A 21 3.61 -17.76 12.82
CA TYR A 21 4.34 -18.72 11.99
C TYR A 21 4.34 -18.30 10.51
N PHE A 22 3.20 -17.86 9.98
CA PHE A 22 3.11 -17.32 8.62
C PHE A 22 4.04 -16.11 8.42
N GLU A 23 4.16 -15.28 9.43
CA GLU A 23 4.96 -14.06 9.38
C GLU A 23 6.46 -14.31 9.54
N THR A 24 6.87 -15.08 10.53
CA THR A 24 8.26 -15.11 11.02
C THR A 24 8.96 -16.46 10.85
N PHE A 25 8.30 -17.45 10.27
CA PHE A 25 8.92 -18.77 10.07
C PHE A 25 10.26 -18.64 9.32
N PRO A 26 11.33 -19.29 9.80
CA PRO A 26 12.67 -19.15 9.22
C PRO A 26 12.84 -19.87 7.87
N GLY A 27 11.82 -20.58 7.41
CA GLY A 27 11.90 -21.49 6.27
C GLY A 27 12.33 -22.89 6.70
N GLY A 28 12.11 -23.87 5.84
CA GLY A 28 12.50 -25.26 6.12
C GLY A 28 11.34 -26.25 6.00
N THR A 29 11.51 -27.41 6.60
CA THR A 29 10.53 -28.51 6.50
C THR A 29 9.18 -28.13 7.10
N ASN A 30 8.10 -28.36 6.36
CA ASN A 30 6.74 -28.15 6.89
C ASN A 30 6.47 -29.07 8.09
N PRO A 31 6.15 -28.51 9.28
CA PRO A 31 5.92 -29.32 10.47
C PRO A 31 4.69 -30.24 10.37
N ASN A 32 3.74 -29.91 9.51
CA ASN A 32 2.54 -30.73 9.28
C ASN A 32 2.71 -31.75 8.15
N ASN A 33 3.73 -31.61 7.32
CA ASN A 33 4.03 -32.54 6.22
C ASN A 33 5.50 -32.45 5.80
N SER A 34 6.32 -33.32 6.33
CA SER A 34 7.77 -33.34 6.13
C SER A 34 8.24 -33.55 4.68
N LYS A 35 7.33 -33.86 3.77
CA LYS A 35 7.64 -33.97 2.33
C LYS A 35 7.80 -32.60 1.65
N TYR A 36 7.35 -31.53 2.30
CA TYR A 36 7.38 -30.19 1.73
C TYR A 36 8.31 -29.27 2.51
N VAL A 37 9.04 -28.45 1.77
CA VAL A 37 9.84 -27.35 2.31
C VAL A 37 9.05 -26.07 2.09
N LEU A 38 8.89 -25.28 3.13
CA LEU A 38 8.23 -23.98 3.12
C LEU A 38 9.26 -22.86 3.00
N PRO A 39 8.95 -21.81 2.25
CA PRO A 39 9.77 -20.61 2.22
C PRO A 39 9.72 -19.88 3.57
N PRO A 40 10.64 -18.95 3.83
CA PRO A 40 10.57 -18.06 4.97
C PRO A 40 9.27 -17.28 5.00
N GLY A 41 8.78 -16.96 6.21
CA GLY A 41 7.62 -16.12 6.43
C GLY A 41 7.76 -14.72 5.80
N ILE A 42 6.64 -14.01 5.63
CA ILE A 42 6.62 -12.74 4.89
C ILE A 42 7.39 -11.62 5.60
N LEU A 43 7.46 -11.65 6.94
CA LEU A 43 8.23 -10.69 7.75
C LEU A 43 9.61 -11.22 8.16
N HIS A 44 10.06 -12.35 7.57
CA HIS A 44 11.40 -12.86 7.85
C HIS A 44 12.47 -11.91 7.33
N ALA A 45 13.53 -11.70 8.09
CA ALA A 45 14.59 -10.72 7.80
C ALA A 45 15.21 -10.84 6.39
N SER A 46 15.21 -12.05 5.81
CA SER A 46 15.68 -12.26 4.42
C SER A 46 14.81 -11.59 3.35
N ARG A 47 13.63 -11.08 3.70
CA ARG A 47 12.74 -10.37 2.79
C ARG A 47 12.84 -8.84 2.90
N GLY A 48 13.67 -8.33 3.82
CA GLY A 48 13.76 -6.91 4.12
C GLY A 48 12.44 -6.35 4.63
N ALA A 49 12.27 -5.04 4.50
CA ALA A 49 11.09 -4.30 4.95
C ALA A 49 9.89 -4.34 3.98
N VAL A 50 9.96 -5.13 2.88
CA VAL A 50 8.97 -5.08 1.78
C VAL A 50 7.55 -5.36 2.21
N PHE A 51 7.36 -6.14 3.29
CA PHE A 51 6.05 -6.58 3.77
C PHE A 51 5.72 -6.07 5.18
N GLU A 52 6.43 -5.10 5.73
CA GLU A 52 6.21 -4.62 7.12
C GLU A 52 4.76 -4.15 7.36
N ASP A 53 4.17 -3.48 6.37
CA ASP A 53 2.79 -2.96 6.44
C ASP A 53 1.82 -3.74 5.53
N TYR A 54 1.97 -5.06 5.46
CA TYR A 54 1.08 -5.86 4.61
C TYR A 54 -0.35 -5.89 5.13
N LEU A 55 -1.30 -5.99 4.20
CA LEU A 55 -2.70 -6.29 4.49
C LEU A 55 -3.01 -7.72 4.03
N PHE A 56 -3.60 -8.51 4.92
CA PHE A 56 -4.04 -9.86 4.58
C PHE A 56 -5.54 -9.86 4.29
N HIS A 57 -5.91 -10.12 3.04
CA HIS A 57 -7.30 -10.30 2.63
C HIS A 57 -7.56 -11.78 2.37
N GLY A 58 -8.74 -12.29 2.73
CA GLY A 58 -8.99 -13.71 2.64
C GLY A 58 -10.39 -14.10 2.19
N LEU A 59 -10.46 -15.06 1.26
CA LEU A 59 -11.69 -15.76 0.87
C LEU A 59 -11.56 -17.21 1.36
N TYR A 60 -12.28 -17.56 2.45
CA TYR A 60 -12.10 -18.83 3.11
C TYR A 60 -13.34 -19.28 3.90
N GLY A 61 -13.26 -20.42 4.59
CA GLY A 61 -14.37 -21.16 5.15
C GLY A 61 -14.88 -20.71 6.52
N TRP A 62 -14.63 -19.47 6.96
CA TRP A 62 -15.10 -18.98 8.26
C TRP A 62 -16.63 -18.87 8.32
N GLY A 63 -17.20 -19.11 9.49
CA GLY A 63 -18.66 -19.11 9.69
C GLY A 63 -19.15 -18.10 10.71
N ASP A 64 -18.32 -17.73 11.69
CA ASP A 64 -18.69 -16.86 12.79
C ASP A 64 -17.59 -15.82 13.07
N ASP A 65 -18.01 -14.61 13.47
CA ASP A 65 -17.09 -13.50 13.74
C ASP A 65 -16.40 -13.63 15.09
N THR A 66 -17.03 -14.35 16.03
CA THR A 66 -16.56 -14.48 17.41
C THR A 66 -15.85 -15.81 17.67
N ASP A 67 -16.17 -16.85 16.89
CA ASP A 67 -15.52 -18.16 16.97
C ASP A 67 -14.82 -18.54 15.68
N PRO A 68 -13.49 -18.39 15.61
CA PRO A 68 -12.70 -18.71 14.41
C PRO A 68 -12.71 -20.23 14.07
N GLY A 69 -13.20 -21.10 14.96
CA GLY A 69 -13.33 -22.54 14.72
C GLY A 69 -14.57 -22.90 13.90
N VAL A 70 -15.59 -22.04 13.87
CA VAL A 70 -16.84 -22.29 13.16
C VAL A 70 -16.64 -22.19 11.65
N LYS A 71 -17.15 -23.18 10.92
CA LYS A 71 -17.12 -23.23 9.45
C LYS A 71 -18.40 -22.68 8.86
N CYS A 72 -18.30 -22.01 7.73
CA CYS A 72 -19.47 -21.70 6.93
C CYS A 72 -20.05 -22.97 6.27
N THR A 73 -21.29 -22.87 5.80
CA THR A 73 -22.02 -23.99 5.17
C THR A 73 -22.42 -23.57 3.75
N TYR A 74 -22.11 -24.40 2.76
CA TYR A 74 -22.55 -24.22 1.39
C TYR A 74 -24.07 -24.44 1.25
N PRO A 75 -24.69 -23.96 0.17
CA PRO A 75 -26.13 -24.18 -0.08
C PRO A 75 -26.55 -25.66 -0.11
N ASP A 76 -25.63 -26.57 -0.45
CA ASP A 76 -25.86 -28.02 -0.42
C ASP A 76 -25.60 -28.68 0.96
N SER A 77 -25.54 -27.86 2.02
CA SER A 77 -25.30 -28.27 3.41
C SER A 77 -23.91 -28.85 3.68
N LYS A 78 -23.00 -28.83 2.74
CA LYS A 78 -21.60 -29.22 2.99
C LYS A 78 -20.81 -28.07 3.62
N GLN A 79 -19.68 -28.43 4.19
CA GLN A 79 -18.75 -27.50 4.81
C GLN A 79 -17.37 -27.60 4.18
N PRO A 80 -16.59 -26.49 4.14
CA PRO A 80 -15.21 -26.54 3.73
C PRO A 80 -14.37 -27.38 4.73
N PRO A 81 -13.19 -27.87 4.35
CA PRO A 81 -12.36 -28.71 5.19
C PRO A 81 -11.90 -27.97 6.46
N SER A 82 -11.76 -26.65 6.41
CA SER A 82 -11.33 -25.81 7.53
C SER A 82 -12.09 -24.47 7.54
N SER A 83 -12.26 -23.90 8.74
CA SER A 83 -12.71 -22.51 8.93
C SER A 83 -11.59 -21.48 8.65
N GLY A 84 -10.33 -21.89 8.62
CA GLY A 84 -9.19 -21.01 8.42
C GLY A 84 -8.89 -20.07 9.59
N PRO A 85 -8.73 -20.57 10.84
CA PRO A 85 -8.52 -19.73 12.02
C PRO A 85 -7.26 -18.85 11.90
N THR A 86 -6.17 -19.36 11.31
CA THR A 86 -4.96 -18.59 11.04
C THR A 86 -5.24 -17.39 10.11
N TYR A 87 -6.10 -17.58 9.11
CA TYR A 87 -6.46 -16.50 8.18
C TYR A 87 -7.33 -15.45 8.88
N THR A 88 -8.22 -15.90 9.78
CA THR A 88 -8.99 -14.99 10.64
C THR A 88 -8.06 -14.13 11.49
N GLU A 89 -7.07 -14.73 12.14
CA GLU A 89 -6.06 -14.02 12.93
C GLU A 89 -5.29 -12.99 12.08
N LEU A 90 -4.85 -13.37 10.88
CA LEU A 90 -4.12 -12.49 9.96
C LEU A 90 -4.99 -11.32 9.48
N VAL A 91 -6.23 -11.58 9.08
CA VAL A 91 -7.18 -10.52 8.69
C VAL A 91 -7.40 -9.52 9.83
N GLN A 92 -7.66 -10.00 11.03
CA GLN A 92 -7.88 -9.16 12.21
C GLN A 92 -6.65 -8.35 12.60
N LYS A 93 -5.47 -8.98 12.55
CA LYS A 93 -4.20 -8.34 12.89
C LYS A 93 -3.82 -7.23 11.92
N THR A 94 -4.06 -7.44 10.63
CA THR A 94 -3.63 -6.50 9.58
C THR A 94 -4.71 -5.51 9.15
N GLY A 95 -5.94 -5.63 9.66
CA GLY A 95 -7.06 -4.79 9.23
C GLY A 95 -7.55 -5.09 7.82
N GLY A 96 -7.28 -6.28 7.30
CA GLY A 96 -7.75 -6.72 6.00
C GLY A 96 -9.24 -7.03 5.95
N VAL A 97 -9.75 -7.37 4.77
CA VAL A 97 -11.14 -7.79 4.56
C VAL A 97 -11.24 -9.28 4.30
N ARG A 98 -12.39 -9.87 4.61
CA ARG A 98 -12.66 -11.28 4.37
C ARG A 98 -14.04 -11.53 3.79
N ALA A 99 -14.18 -12.63 3.04
CA ALA A 99 -15.47 -13.13 2.59
C ALA A 99 -15.57 -14.64 2.83
N LYS A 100 -16.81 -15.14 2.91
CA LYS A 100 -17.09 -16.58 3.08
C LYS A 100 -17.07 -17.26 1.73
N ILE A 101 -16.26 -18.30 1.60
CA ILE A 101 -16.21 -19.10 0.39
C ILE A 101 -17.54 -19.80 0.11
N CYS A 102 -18.36 -20.01 1.15
CA CYS A 102 -19.66 -20.69 1.05
C CYS A 102 -20.74 -19.82 0.40
N ASP A 103 -20.59 -18.49 0.38
CA ASP A 103 -21.64 -17.56 -0.10
C ASP A 103 -21.64 -17.44 -1.64
N GLY A 104 -20.65 -18.06 -2.31
CA GLY A 104 -20.57 -18.12 -3.76
C GLY A 104 -20.20 -16.79 -4.44
N ALA A 105 -20.29 -16.78 -5.77
CA ALA A 105 -19.77 -15.67 -6.60
C ALA A 105 -20.43 -14.31 -6.31
N THR A 106 -21.69 -14.28 -5.87
CA THR A 106 -22.41 -13.03 -5.55
C THR A 106 -21.81 -12.29 -4.36
N ALA A 107 -21.22 -13.01 -3.40
CA ALA A 107 -20.54 -12.41 -2.26
C ALA A 107 -19.07 -12.05 -2.58
N TRP A 108 -18.50 -12.59 -3.64
CA TRP A 108 -17.10 -12.33 -3.99
C TRP A 108 -16.89 -10.98 -4.67
N THR A 109 -17.88 -10.50 -5.45
CA THR A 109 -17.80 -9.18 -6.09
C THR A 109 -17.57 -8.07 -5.07
N PRO A 110 -18.41 -7.90 -4.02
CA PRO A 110 -18.18 -6.91 -2.98
C PRO A 110 -16.86 -7.09 -2.23
N PHE A 111 -16.39 -8.33 -2.07
CA PHE A 111 -15.09 -8.61 -1.48
C PHE A 111 -13.93 -8.06 -2.32
N PHE A 112 -13.92 -8.33 -3.63
CA PHE A 112 -12.90 -7.81 -4.51
C PHE A 112 -12.97 -6.30 -4.67
N GLU A 113 -14.17 -5.71 -4.68
CA GLU A 113 -14.36 -4.26 -4.64
C GLU A 113 -13.78 -3.66 -3.35
N SER A 114 -14.00 -4.30 -2.20
CA SER A 114 -13.41 -3.87 -0.92
C SER A 114 -11.89 -3.96 -0.92
N ILE A 115 -11.30 -4.99 -1.55
CA ILE A 115 -9.86 -5.09 -1.73
C ILE A 115 -9.35 -3.96 -2.63
N ALA A 116 -10.01 -3.71 -3.76
CA ALA A 116 -9.63 -2.63 -4.66
C ALA A 116 -9.66 -1.29 -3.95
N GLN A 117 -10.70 -1.00 -3.17
CA GLN A 117 -10.78 0.22 -2.35
C GLN A 117 -9.68 0.29 -1.28
N ALA A 118 -9.37 -0.82 -0.61
CA ALA A 118 -8.29 -0.88 0.36
C ALA A 118 -6.93 -0.63 -0.30
N VAL A 119 -6.69 -1.19 -1.48
CA VAL A 119 -5.47 -0.93 -2.28
C VAL A 119 -5.39 0.53 -2.67
N ILE A 120 -6.47 1.12 -3.18
CA ILE A 120 -6.54 2.55 -3.55
C ILE A 120 -6.25 3.43 -2.32
N ALA A 121 -6.89 3.13 -1.18
CA ALA A 121 -6.70 3.89 0.06
C ALA A 121 -5.27 3.79 0.63
N THR A 122 -4.58 2.67 0.40
CA THR A 122 -3.21 2.45 0.87
C THR A 122 -2.14 2.77 -0.18
N SER A 123 -2.52 2.94 -1.44
CA SER A 123 -1.63 3.40 -2.53
C SER A 123 -1.53 4.92 -2.59
N LYS A 124 -1.67 5.60 -1.46
CA LYS A 124 -1.36 7.03 -1.40
C LYS A 124 0.07 7.22 -1.88
N ILE A 125 0.23 8.17 -2.80
CA ILE A 125 1.57 8.57 -3.22
C ILE A 125 2.32 9.09 -1.99
N ASP A 126 3.59 8.76 -1.95
CA ASP A 126 4.51 9.36 -0.98
C ASP A 126 4.56 10.86 -1.25
N CYS A 127 4.48 11.67 -0.22
CA CYS A 127 4.57 13.13 -0.34
C CYS A 127 6.00 13.64 -0.15
N GLU A 128 6.94 12.72 -0.15
CA GLU A 128 8.39 12.96 -0.18
C GLU A 128 8.95 12.39 -1.48
N PHE A 129 9.68 13.20 -2.24
CA PHE A 129 10.26 12.83 -3.53
C PHE A 129 11.77 13.02 -3.48
N GLU A 130 12.51 11.97 -3.82
CA GLU A 130 13.95 12.09 -3.99
C GLU A 130 14.25 13.03 -5.17
N ILE A 131 15.21 13.90 -4.97
CA ILE A 131 15.74 14.77 -6.03
C ILE A 131 16.75 13.94 -6.80
N PRO A 132 16.50 13.59 -8.08
CA PRO A 132 17.47 12.84 -8.86
C PRO A 132 18.76 13.69 -9.03
N PRO A 133 19.93 13.08 -8.90
CA PRO A 133 21.17 13.79 -9.15
C PRO A 133 21.17 14.31 -10.60
N PRO A 134 21.48 15.59 -10.83
CA PRO A 134 21.56 16.12 -12.20
C PRO A 134 22.75 15.50 -12.93
N ASP A 135 22.60 15.34 -14.25
CA ASP A 135 23.67 14.82 -15.12
C ASP A 135 24.90 15.76 -15.15
N ASP A 136 24.71 17.05 -14.91
CA ASP A 136 25.69 18.12 -15.08
C ASP A 136 25.97 18.92 -13.79
N GLY A 137 26.41 18.26 -12.72
CA GLY A 137 26.90 18.95 -11.51
C GLY A 137 25.88 19.02 -10.36
N PRO A 138 26.14 19.80 -9.30
CA PRO A 138 25.26 19.87 -8.15
C PRO A 138 23.95 20.61 -8.47
N ILE A 139 22.86 20.18 -7.84
CA ILE A 139 21.56 20.84 -7.91
C ILE A 139 21.70 22.27 -7.38
N ASN A 140 21.09 23.22 -8.09
CA ASN A 140 20.89 24.56 -7.57
C ASN A 140 19.58 24.60 -6.78
N PRO A 141 19.60 24.64 -5.42
CA PRO A 141 18.39 24.63 -4.61
C PRO A 141 17.46 25.86 -4.83
N ALA A 142 18.02 26.94 -5.41
CA ALA A 142 17.28 28.14 -5.73
C ALA A 142 16.61 28.08 -7.13
N ALA A 143 16.68 26.94 -7.79
CA ALA A 143 16.13 26.74 -9.15
C ALA A 143 15.34 25.41 -9.27
N VAL A 144 14.53 25.11 -8.27
CA VAL A 144 13.63 23.95 -8.25
C VAL A 144 12.20 24.42 -8.06
N ASN A 145 11.30 23.97 -8.92
CA ASN A 145 9.87 24.24 -8.83
C ASN A 145 9.07 22.95 -8.84
N VAL A 146 7.98 22.92 -8.09
CA VAL A 146 7.08 21.79 -8.00
C VAL A 146 5.69 22.16 -8.49
N ARG A 147 5.10 21.32 -9.33
CA ARG A 147 3.71 21.47 -9.76
C ARG A 147 3.01 20.13 -9.76
N ILE A 148 1.72 20.18 -9.52
CA ILE A 148 0.80 19.05 -9.66
C ILE A 148 0.07 19.27 -10.98
N VAL A 149 0.07 18.27 -11.85
CA VAL A 149 -0.64 18.30 -13.13
C VAL A 149 -1.80 17.32 -13.03
N ASP A 150 -3.00 17.84 -13.26
CA ASP A 150 -4.23 17.05 -13.30
C ASP A 150 -4.66 16.89 -14.76
N ASP A 151 -4.52 15.68 -15.30
CA ASP A 151 -4.94 15.36 -16.67
C ASP A 151 -6.45 15.15 -16.69
N GLN A 152 -7.16 16.15 -17.17
CA GLN A 152 -8.62 16.11 -17.27
C GLN A 152 -9.09 15.12 -18.34
N PRO A 153 -10.28 14.50 -18.18
CA PRO A 153 -10.84 13.53 -19.12
C PRO A 153 -11.03 14.05 -20.55
N ASN A 154 -11.05 15.37 -20.72
CA ASN A 154 -11.15 16.06 -22.03
C ASN A 154 -9.80 16.24 -22.73
N GLY A 155 -8.71 15.71 -22.16
CA GLY A 155 -7.35 15.84 -22.68
C GLY A 155 -6.69 17.21 -22.39
N GLN A 156 -7.27 18.02 -21.51
CA GLN A 156 -6.66 19.25 -21.03
C GLN A 156 -5.89 18.96 -19.76
N GLU A 157 -4.72 19.56 -19.63
CA GLU A 157 -3.92 19.52 -18.41
C GLU A 157 -4.22 20.78 -17.57
N GLN A 158 -4.50 20.56 -16.28
CA GLN A 158 -4.60 21.65 -15.32
C GLN A 158 -3.35 21.63 -14.45
N GLU A 159 -2.52 22.66 -14.57
CA GLU A 159 -1.34 22.84 -13.73
C GLU A 159 -1.72 23.55 -12.42
N ILE A 160 -1.31 22.97 -11.31
CA ILE A 160 -1.48 23.52 -9.96
C ILE A 160 -0.07 23.79 -9.42
N PRO A 161 0.39 25.06 -9.40
CA PRO A 161 1.70 25.38 -8.87
C PRO A 161 1.73 25.16 -7.35
N VAL A 162 2.84 24.60 -6.86
CA VAL A 162 3.09 24.42 -5.44
C VAL A 162 4.29 25.27 -5.05
N PHE A 163 4.06 26.31 -4.26
CA PHE A 163 5.09 27.28 -3.90
C PHE A 163 6.01 26.75 -2.80
N LYS A 164 7.28 27.13 -2.84
CA LYS A 164 8.22 26.80 -1.77
C LYS A 164 7.90 27.58 -0.51
N VAL A 165 7.98 26.89 0.63
CA VAL A 165 7.89 27.49 1.99
C VAL A 165 9.20 27.27 2.75
N ALA A 166 9.42 28.01 3.83
CA ALA A 166 10.66 28.00 4.58
C ALA A 166 10.94 26.69 5.37
N GLY A 167 9.95 25.78 5.43
CA GLY A 167 10.07 24.51 6.14
C GLY A 167 8.72 24.04 6.70
N PRO A 168 8.69 22.92 7.45
CA PRO A 168 7.44 22.28 7.89
C PRO A 168 6.57 23.21 8.76
N GLN A 169 7.17 24.15 9.48
CA GLN A 169 6.45 25.10 10.33
C GLN A 169 5.74 26.21 9.53
N ALA A 170 6.11 26.40 8.27
CA ALA A 170 5.48 27.34 7.36
C ALA A 170 4.37 26.72 6.52
N CYS A 171 4.07 25.45 6.70
CA CYS A 171 2.96 24.76 6.07
C CYS A 171 1.63 25.24 6.65
N ASP A 172 0.72 25.68 5.79
CA ASP A 172 -0.63 26.09 6.13
C ASP A 172 -1.68 25.49 5.18
N ALA A 173 -2.93 25.91 5.26
CA ALA A 173 -4.02 25.41 4.43
C ALA A 173 -3.86 25.72 2.93
N SER A 174 -3.00 26.64 2.53
CA SER A 174 -2.71 26.93 1.13
C SER A 174 -1.60 26.02 0.55
N GLY A 175 -1.09 25.09 1.37
CA GLY A 175 -0.08 24.13 0.98
C GLY A 175 1.31 24.73 0.80
N GLY A 176 2.13 24.05 0.00
CA GLY A 176 3.51 24.39 -0.29
C GLY A 176 4.39 23.16 -0.33
N TRP A 177 5.67 23.38 -0.52
CA TRP A 177 6.70 22.35 -0.43
C TRP A 177 7.97 22.91 0.20
N TYR A 178 8.82 22.06 0.77
CA TYR A 178 10.09 22.42 1.37
C TYR A 178 11.11 21.30 1.18
N TYR A 179 12.39 21.58 1.44
CA TYR A 179 13.44 20.58 1.42
C TYR A 179 13.60 19.87 2.76
N ASP A 180 14.06 18.62 2.73
CA ASP A 180 14.52 17.90 3.93
C ASP A 180 15.70 18.61 4.60
N ASP A 181 16.63 19.14 3.80
CA ASP A 181 17.74 20.01 4.24
C ASP A 181 17.95 21.14 3.21
N GLU A 182 17.84 22.40 3.65
CA GLU A 182 18.03 23.57 2.78
C GLU A 182 19.47 23.73 2.27
N SER A 183 20.45 23.20 3.01
CA SER A 183 21.88 23.34 2.68
C SER A 183 22.39 22.23 1.75
N ASP A 184 21.79 21.06 1.79
CA ASP A 184 22.13 19.88 0.97
C ASP A 184 20.88 19.05 0.68
N PRO A 185 19.94 19.57 -0.16
CA PRO A 185 18.66 18.95 -0.36
C PRO A 185 18.79 17.60 -1.08
N LYS A 186 18.15 16.58 -0.50
CA LYS A 186 18.01 15.24 -1.08
C LYS A 186 16.58 14.95 -1.47
N ARG A 187 15.62 15.61 -0.81
CA ARG A 187 14.19 15.38 -1.01
C ARG A 187 13.40 16.68 -1.03
N VAL A 188 12.36 16.67 -1.85
CA VAL A 188 11.26 17.62 -1.82
C VAL A 188 10.15 17.00 -0.98
N ILE A 189 9.60 17.74 -0.02
CA ILE A 189 8.51 17.31 0.85
C ILE A 189 7.33 18.25 0.65
N LEU A 190 6.17 17.70 0.31
CA LEU A 190 4.93 18.48 0.20
C LEU A 190 4.36 18.77 1.58
N CYS A 191 3.86 19.97 1.78
CA CYS A 191 3.00 20.29 2.91
C CYS A 191 1.72 19.43 2.90
N PRO A 192 1.10 19.12 4.06
CA PRO A 192 -0.09 18.27 4.11
C PRO A 192 -1.20 18.67 3.12
N ALA A 193 -1.54 19.93 3.01
CA ALA A 193 -2.57 20.40 2.09
C ALA A 193 -2.20 20.17 0.61
N SER A 194 -0.94 20.38 0.21
CA SER A 194 -0.48 20.05 -1.16
C SER A 194 -0.39 18.55 -1.40
N CYS A 195 -0.05 17.79 -0.36
CA CYS A 195 -0.04 16.33 -0.40
C CYS A 195 -1.47 15.78 -0.64
N ASP A 196 -2.47 16.30 0.06
CA ASP A 196 -3.87 15.91 -0.14
C ASP A 196 -4.34 16.22 -1.57
N VAL A 197 -3.99 17.38 -2.13
CA VAL A 197 -4.27 17.72 -3.52
C VAL A 197 -3.59 16.74 -4.48
N ALA A 198 -2.30 16.49 -4.30
CA ALA A 198 -1.55 15.53 -5.12
C ALA A 198 -2.17 14.15 -5.07
N GLN A 199 -2.52 13.65 -3.88
CA GLN A 199 -3.20 12.36 -3.70
C GLN A 199 -4.61 12.33 -4.30
N SER A 200 -5.25 13.49 -4.48
CA SER A 200 -6.56 13.58 -5.12
C SER A 200 -6.51 13.43 -6.64
N VAL A 201 -5.38 13.75 -7.29
CA VAL A 201 -5.24 13.74 -8.76
C VAL A 201 -4.27 12.68 -9.28
N VAL A 202 -3.38 12.16 -8.43
CA VAL A 202 -2.41 11.10 -8.79
C VAL A 202 -2.85 9.78 -8.16
N GLY A 203 -3.00 8.73 -8.93
CA GLY A 203 -3.39 7.40 -8.43
C GLY A 203 -3.73 6.41 -9.53
N VAL A 204 -4.14 5.19 -9.13
CA VAL A 204 -4.32 4.03 -10.03
C VAL A 204 -5.38 4.27 -11.14
N GLU A 205 -6.38 5.11 -10.88
CA GLU A 205 -7.44 5.45 -11.84
C GLU A 205 -7.41 6.93 -12.27
N LYS A 206 -6.31 7.63 -11.97
CA LYS A 206 -6.14 9.06 -12.20
C LYS A 206 -4.87 9.28 -13.00
N ASN A 207 -4.93 10.14 -13.97
CA ASN A 207 -3.82 10.41 -14.89
C ASN A 207 -2.95 11.59 -14.45
N GLY A 208 -3.20 12.16 -13.27
CA GLY A 208 -2.40 13.25 -12.74
C GLY A 208 -0.99 12.82 -12.38
N ARG A 209 -0.07 13.78 -12.35
CA ARG A 209 1.34 13.58 -12.01
C ARG A 209 1.88 14.74 -11.20
N ILE A 210 2.99 14.50 -10.52
CA ILE A 210 3.78 15.55 -9.86
C ILE A 210 5.03 15.75 -10.70
N GLU A 211 5.32 17.00 -11.02
CA GLU A 211 6.50 17.37 -11.74
C GLU A 211 7.43 18.21 -10.86
N VAL A 212 8.70 17.85 -10.84
CA VAL A 212 9.77 18.64 -10.22
C VAL A 212 10.63 19.16 -11.35
N ALA A 213 10.58 20.47 -11.59
CA ALA A 213 11.29 21.16 -12.67
C ALA A 213 12.53 21.86 -12.12
N TYR A 214 13.61 21.84 -12.90
CA TYR A 214 14.89 22.42 -12.55
C TYR A 214 15.26 23.52 -13.55
N GLY A 215 16.07 24.51 -13.06
CA GLY A 215 16.71 25.51 -13.92
C GLY A 215 15.99 26.86 -13.99
N CYS A 216 14.76 26.99 -13.50
CA CYS A 216 14.08 28.27 -13.32
C CYS A 216 14.13 28.71 -11.85
N PRO A 217 14.21 30.02 -11.54
CA PRO A 217 14.14 30.49 -10.15
C PRO A 217 12.96 29.90 -9.39
N THR A 218 13.22 29.47 -8.16
CA THR A 218 12.19 28.86 -7.31
C THR A 218 11.12 29.87 -6.96
N GLU A 219 9.86 29.53 -7.21
CA GLU A 219 8.70 30.30 -6.79
C GLU A 219 8.43 30.10 -5.31
N VAL A 220 8.50 31.19 -4.57
CA VAL A 220 8.27 31.21 -3.10
C VAL A 220 6.94 31.86 -2.80
N LYS A 221 6.35 31.47 -1.65
CA LYS A 221 5.08 31.97 -1.17
C LYS A 221 5.24 33.33 -0.50
#